data_e9121168c338f3ef4a60d70589509fac
#
_entry.id   e9121168c338f3ef4a60d70589509fac
#
_cell.length_a   1.000
_cell.length_b   1.000
_cell.length_c   1.000
_cell.angle_alpha   90.00
_cell.angle_beta   90.00
_cell.angle_gamma   90.00
#
_symmetry.space_group_name_H-M   'P 1'
#
loop_
_entity.id
_entity.type
_entity.pdbx_description
1 polymer ?
#
loop_
_entity_poly.entity_id
_entity_poly.type
_entity_poly.pdbx_seq_one_letter_code
_entity_poly.pdbx_strand_id
1 'polypeptide(L)'
;MATTNGNKKILDLKRWEFCAILPTTTQAGTFVASSRHFRQQQLCVRSNSEAFIYNPSEDGWVPITSPGLAGTFGAGAAGVSGAWSTGSTVGAASLTATGGSTTTIITNQTLARDLRGYKVLIMAGPNAGAVLDIASNTIAANAVITVTPAQAVAFSASTVYRLLTPRWYVLGAGTLAAASFRVYDYATNTWTTLSQTGLPASLGTDGKLIATPSMIDGDFKSFATGTATSATGTTLVQTGKTWATSQWINSQVRITGGTGAGQIRTITANTADTLTVATWTTTPDVTSTYAISGNDNFLYYIGNNAVTMYRYDITANTWSTLSPIAARANAPQAGMSGHWVHSVPVSESDWNNESAILNGRYIYSFQGGGSANLHRYDIAGNTWATITYAPNAEVFSTGTKYALHKGTLYIQKDQIGRWYAYDFARSEMFPWGMMLYPQGSAIVGDTA
;
A
#
# COMPACT_ATOMS: atom_id res chain seq x y z
N MET A 1 -20.03 -28.79 -19.91
CA MET A 1 -18.63 -28.49 -19.65
C MET A 1 -18.49 -27.15 -18.85
N ALA A 2 -18.96 -27.13 -17.65
CA ALA A 2 -18.92 -25.91 -16.82
C ALA A 2 -18.50 -26.22 -15.37
N THR A 3 -17.57 -27.17 -15.18
CA THR A 3 -17.23 -27.68 -13.85
C THR A 3 -15.78 -27.43 -13.42
N THR A 4 -14.99 -26.73 -14.24
CA THR A 4 -13.56 -26.53 -13.94
C THR A 4 -13.26 -25.32 -13.04
N ASN A 5 -14.15 -24.34 -12.91
CA ASN A 5 -13.89 -23.18 -12.06
C ASN A 5 -14.09 -23.44 -10.55
N GLY A 6 -14.98 -24.37 -10.19
CA GLY A 6 -15.20 -24.73 -8.80
C GLY A 6 -14.02 -25.48 -8.17
N ASN A 7 -13.39 -26.35 -8.92
CA ASN A 7 -12.26 -27.14 -8.43
C ASN A 7 -10.97 -26.33 -8.28
N LYS A 8 -10.79 -25.29 -9.05
CA LYS A 8 -9.63 -24.42 -8.95
C LYS A 8 -9.63 -23.61 -7.64
N LYS A 9 -10.81 -23.12 -7.23
CA LYS A 9 -10.96 -22.43 -5.93
C LYS A 9 -10.73 -23.35 -4.73
N ILE A 10 -11.15 -24.60 -4.80
CA ILE A 10 -10.92 -25.58 -3.75
C ILE A 10 -9.44 -25.99 -3.66
N LEU A 11 -8.75 -26.07 -4.79
CA LEU A 11 -7.30 -26.33 -4.82
C LEU A 11 -6.49 -25.15 -4.26
N ASP A 12 -6.90 -23.92 -4.51
CA ASP A 12 -6.25 -22.73 -3.94
C ASP A 12 -6.47 -22.67 -2.42
N LEU A 13 -7.66 -23.02 -1.93
CA LEU A 13 -7.92 -23.14 -0.49
C LEU A 13 -7.06 -24.24 0.17
N LYS A 14 -6.82 -25.37 -0.49
CA LYS A 14 -5.91 -26.42 0.01
C LYS A 14 -4.44 -25.96 0.07
N ARG A 15 -4.00 -25.06 -0.79
CA ARG A 15 -2.65 -24.48 -0.69
C ARG A 15 -2.45 -23.68 0.60
N TRP A 16 -3.47 -23.07 1.14
CA TRP A 16 -3.39 -22.32 2.39
C TRP A 16 -3.22 -23.20 3.62
N GLU A 17 -3.71 -24.43 3.56
CA GLU A 17 -3.55 -25.42 4.65
C GLU A 17 -2.10 -25.88 4.82
N PHE A 18 -1.24 -25.68 3.83
CA PHE A 18 0.13 -26.17 3.79
C PHE A 18 1.21 -25.08 3.86
N CYS A 19 0.84 -23.82 4.11
CA CYS A 19 1.85 -22.78 4.33
C CYS A 19 2.66 -23.07 5.59
N ALA A 20 3.97 -22.77 5.52
CA ALA A 20 4.86 -22.94 6.66
C ALA A 20 4.32 -22.28 7.92
N ILE A 21 4.32 -23.02 9.01
CA ILE A 21 3.89 -22.52 10.31
C ILE A 21 4.92 -21.53 10.84
N LEU A 22 4.47 -20.43 11.41
CA LEU A 22 5.35 -19.48 12.08
C LEU A 22 6.20 -20.22 13.13
N PRO A 23 7.51 -20.07 13.15
CA PRO A 23 8.41 -20.89 13.99
C PRO A 23 8.25 -20.66 15.49
N THR A 24 7.40 -19.75 15.90
CA THR A 24 7.12 -19.44 17.31
C THR A 24 5.63 -19.25 17.56
N THR A 25 5.19 -19.40 18.81
CA THR A 25 3.80 -19.12 19.19
C THR A 25 3.47 -17.63 19.03
N THR A 26 2.29 -17.33 18.51
CA THR A 26 1.78 -15.96 18.42
C THR A 26 1.49 -15.41 19.81
N GLN A 27 1.63 -14.11 19.97
CA GLN A 27 1.33 -13.36 21.20
C GLN A 27 0.29 -12.27 20.93
N ALA A 28 -0.28 -11.72 21.97
CA ALA A 28 -1.16 -10.57 21.84
C ALA A 28 -0.41 -9.43 21.12
N GLY A 29 -1.01 -8.90 20.05
CA GLY A 29 -0.38 -7.89 19.21
C GLY A 29 0.38 -8.42 18.01
N THR A 30 0.47 -9.74 17.81
CA THR A 30 0.98 -10.30 16.56
C THR A 30 0.10 -9.87 15.40
N PHE A 31 0.72 -9.34 14.35
CA PHE A 31 0.04 -9.01 13.10
C PHE A 31 0.88 -9.43 11.90
N VAL A 32 0.21 -9.61 10.78
CA VAL A 32 0.84 -9.91 9.49
C VAL A 32 0.43 -8.83 8.49
N ALA A 33 1.40 -8.33 7.73
CA ALA A 33 1.19 -7.38 6.66
C ALA A 33 1.77 -7.94 5.36
N SER A 34 0.93 -8.16 4.35
CA SER A 34 1.37 -8.57 3.02
C SER A 34 2.08 -7.45 2.29
N SER A 35 3.11 -7.79 1.50
CA SER A 35 3.63 -6.86 0.51
C SER A 35 2.67 -6.78 -0.67
N ARG A 36 2.55 -5.59 -1.25
CA ARG A 36 1.81 -5.36 -2.50
C ARG A 36 2.70 -5.55 -3.73
N HIS A 37 3.71 -6.40 -3.63
CA HIS A 37 4.66 -6.66 -4.68
C HIS A 37 4.49 -8.09 -5.20
N PHE A 38 4.91 -8.30 -6.42
CA PHE A 38 4.84 -9.56 -7.17
C PHE A 38 5.18 -10.83 -6.35
N ARG A 39 6.10 -10.74 -5.40
CA ARG A 39 6.51 -11.90 -4.58
C ARG A 39 5.60 -12.15 -3.37
N GLN A 40 4.60 -11.33 -3.13
CA GLN A 40 3.60 -11.48 -2.06
C GLN A 40 4.21 -11.84 -0.69
N GLN A 41 5.38 -11.30 -0.40
CA GLN A 41 6.04 -11.54 0.88
C GLN A 41 5.23 -10.93 2.01
N GLN A 42 5.31 -11.54 3.17
CA GLN A 42 4.56 -11.10 4.33
C GLN A 42 5.53 -10.78 5.46
N LEU A 43 5.31 -9.64 6.11
CA LEU A 43 5.95 -9.32 7.37
C LEU A 43 5.04 -9.76 8.51
N CYS A 44 5.53 -10.62 9.38
CA CYS A 44 4.92 -10.89 10.67
C CYS A 44 5.71 -10.16 11.76
N VAL A 45 5.05 -9.34 12.55
CA VAL A 45 5.63 -8.73 13.76
C VAL A 45 4.98 -9.36 14.96
N ARG A 46 5.81 -9.84 15.87
CA ARG A 46 5.42 -10.42 17.14
C ARG A 46 5.59 -9.40 18.28
N SER A 47 4.80 -9.49 19.32
CA SER A 47 4.70 -8.48 20.38
C SER A 47 6.00 -8.20 21.15
N ASN A 48 7.02 -9.04 21.06
CA ASN A 48 8.27 -8.93 21.81
C ASN A 48 9.46 -8.53 20.93
N SER A 49 9.30 -7.59 20.03
CA SER A 49 10.40 -7.11 19.18
C SER A 49 10.94 -8.13 18.17
N GLU A 50 10.20 -9.21 17.92
CA GLU A 50 10.53 -10.20 16.91
C GLU A 50 9.75 -9.96 15.63
N ALA A 51 10.43 -10.09 14.50
CA ALA A 51 9.82 -9.99 13.20
C ALA A 51 10.33 -11.11 12.26
N PHE A 52 9.47 -11.55 11.37
CA PHE A 52 9.74 -12.59 10.40
C PHE A 52 9.23 -12.17 9.03
N ILE A 53 9.91 -12.62 7.98
CA ILE A 53 9.41 -12.51 6.60
C ILE A 53 9.03 -13.91 6.12
N TYR A 54 7.82 -14.05 5.63
CA TYR A 54 7.39 -15.20 4.87
C TYR A 54 7.74 -15.01 3.40
N ASN A 55 8.41 -15.99 2.84
CA ASN A 55 8.70 -16.05 1.42
C ASN A 55 7.84 -17.14 0.77
N PRO A 56 6.80 -16.80 -0.01
CA PRO A 56 5.91 -17.78 -0.62
C PRO A 56 6.62 -18.73 -1.60
N SER A 57 7.72 -18.28 -2.23
CA SER A 57 8.46 -19.12 -3.19
C SER A 57 9.27 -20.23 -2.52
N GLU A 58 9.59 -20.06 -1.24
CA GLU A 58 10.35 -21.02 -0.43
C GLU A 58 9.49 -21.70 0.61
N ASP A 59 8.21 -21.30 0.71
CA ASP A 59 7.27 -21.71 1.78
C ASP A 59 7.91 -21.67 3.16
N GLY A 60 8.57 -20.55 3.49
CA GLY A 60 9.35 -20.43 4.71
C GLY A 60 9.29 -19.07 5.38
N TRP A 61 9.38 -19.08 6.72
CA TRP A 61 9.53 -17.89 7.54
C TRP A 61 11.01 -17.67 7.88
N VAL A 62 11.52 -16.50 7.60
CA VAL A 62 12.88 -16.09 7.89
C VAL A 62 12.86 -15.01 8.98
N PRO A 63 13.57 -15.22 10.12
CA PRO A 63 13.65 -14.20 11.15
C PRO A 63 14.43 -12.98 10.67
N ILE A 64 14.00 -11.79 11.08
CA ILE A 64 14.72 -10.54 10.88
C ILE A 64 15.59 -10.34 12.13
N THR A 65 16.86 -10.70 12.04
CA THR A 65 17.77 -10.75 13.19
C THR A 65 18.62 -9.50 13.37
N SER A 66 18.72 -8.61 12.37
CA SER A 66 19.61 -7.45 12.44
C SER A 66 19.09 -6.25 11.64
N PRO A 67 19.23 -5.05 12.14
CA PRO A 67 19.13 -4.69 13.57
C PRO A 67 17.72 -5.01 14.06
N GLY A 68 17.62 -5.57 15.24
CA GLY A 68 16.32 -6.01 15.80
C GLY A 68 15.28 -4.89 15.85
N LEU A 69 14.03 -5.26 15.77
CA LEU A 69 12.91 -4.39 16.05
C LEU A 69 12.98 -3.95 17.52
N ALA A 70 13.52 -2.77 17.82
CA ALA A 70 13.54 -2.24 19.17
C ALA A 70 12.21 -1.56 19.48
N GLY A 71 11.56 -1.91 20.56
CA GLY A 71 10.28 -1.37 21.00
C GLY A 71 9.27 -2.48 21.25
N THR A 72 8.28 -2.21 22.07
CA THR A 72 7.18 -3.13 22.34
C THR A 72 6.01 -2.81 21.40
N PHE A 73 5.68 -3.76 20.54
CA PHE A 73 4.47 -3.72 19.76
C PHE A 73 3.45 -4.60 20.47
N GLY A 74 2.69 -3.97 21.37
CA GLY A 74 1.67 -4.64 22.19
C GLY A 74 0.40 -4.96 21.41
N ALA A 75 -0.61 -5.46 22.11
CA ALA A 75 -1.93 -5.74 21.54
C ALA A 75 -2.46 -4.52 20.79
N GLY A 76 -2.89 -4.72 19.55
CA GLY A 76 -3.42 -3.66 18.70
C GLY A 76 -2.40 -2.93 17.82
N ALA A 77 -1.14 -3.33 17.80
CA ALA A 77 -0.19 -2.82 16.82
C ALA A 77 -0.70 -3.05 15.39
N ALA A 78 -0.40 -2.10 14.51
CA ALA A 78 -0.84 -2.11 13.12
C ALA A 78 0.36 -2.08 12.17
N GLY A 79 0.23 -2.76 11.04
CA GLY A 79 1.25 -2.74 10.00
C GLY A 79 0.65 -2.68 8.61
N VAL A 80 1.39 -2.07 7.70
CA VAL A 80 1.02 -1.98 6.28
C VAL A 80 2.26 -1.98 5.40
N SER A 81 2.15 -2.57 4.22
CA SER A 81 3.18 -2.47 3.19
C SER A 81 3.03 -1.15 2.44
N GLY A 82 4.13 -0.41 2.30
CA GLY A 82 4.28 0.67 1.33
C GLY A 82 4.92 0.17 0.04
N ALA A 83 4.87 0.97 -1.03
CA ALA A 83 5.30 0.56 -2.36
C ALA A 83 6.76 0.89 -2.72
N TRP A 84 7.47 1.67 -1.90
CA TRP A 84 8.80 2.16 -2.27
C TRP A 84 9.84 1.86 -1.23
N SER A 85 10.99 1.35 -1.66
CA SER A 85 12.23 1.48 -0.91
C SER A 85 12.91 2.79 -1.32
N THR A 86 13.25 3.62 -0.32
CA THR A 86 13.93 4.89 -0.55
C THR A 86 15.37 4.87 -0.05
N GLY A 87 15.88 3.69 0.32
CA GLY A 87 17.16 3.58 1.01
C GLY A 87 17.05 3.87 2.51
N SER A 88 18.17 3.88 3.22
CA SER A 88 18.24 3.97 4.68
C SER A 88 17.82 5.33 5.27
N THR A 89 17.63 6.35 4.46
CA THR A 89 17.33 7.71 4.93
C THR A 89 15.84 7.97 4.96
N VAL A 90 15.32 8.34 6.11
CA VAL A 90 13.93 8.81 6.25
C VAL A 90 13.72 10.02 5.36
N GLY A 91 12.63 10.01 4.57
CA GLY A 91 12.28 11.11 3.67
C GLY A 91 13.07 11.16 2.35
N ALA A 92 14.07 10.30 2.15
CA ALA A 92 14.73 10.19 0.86
C ALA A 92 13.77 9.59 -0.18
N ALA A 93 13.26 10.42 -1.05
CA ALA A 93 12.32 10.00 -2.09
C ALA A 93 13.00 9.28 -3.26
N SER A 94 14.34 9.23 -3.31
CA SER A 94 15.13 8.65 -4.40
C SER A 94 16.58 8.44 -4.00
N LEU A 95 17.27 7.60 -4.76
CA LEU A 95 18.68 7.29 -4.64
C LEU A 95 19.40 7.85 -5.87
N THR A 96 20.68 8.20 -5.73
CA THR A 96 21.51 8.62 -6.84
C THR A 96 22.55 7.54 -7.14
N ALA A 97 22.68 7.19 -8.41
CA ALA A 97 23.72 6.26 -8.85
C ALA A 97 25.10 6.91 -8.77
N THR A 98 26.13 6.11 -8.63
CA THR A 98 27.54 6.55 -8.74
C THR A 98 28.11 6.33 -10.14
N GLY A 99 27.38 5.58 -10.99
CA GLY A 99 27.73 5.26 -12.37
C GLY A 99 26.91 4.11 -12.90
N GLY A 100 27.29 3.57 -14.03
CA GLY A 100 26.65 2.40 -14.62
C GLY A 100 26.98 2.19 -16.09
N SER A 101 26.26 1.28 -16.72
CA SER A 101 26.29 0.96 -18.15
C SER A 101 24.87 1.00 -18.71
N THR A 102 24.63 0.52 -19.91
CA THR A 102 23.28 0.37 -20.48
C THR A 102 22.44 -0.70 -19.76
N THR A 103 23.05 -1.56 -18.97
CA THR A 103 22.38 -2.65 -18.24
C THR A 103 22.65 -2.64 -16.74
N THR A 104 23.48 -1.76 -16.22
CA THR A 104 23.85 -1.76 -14.81
C THR A 104 23.70 -0.37 -14.18
N ILE A 105 23.25 -0.33 -12.93
CA ILE A 105 23.24 0.85 -12.06
C ILE A 105 24.19 0.54 -10.90
N ILE A 106 25.23 1.36 -10.72
CA ILE A 106 26.13 1.25 -9.58
C ILE A 106 25.59 2.16 -8.48
N THR A 107 25.31 1.59 -7.31
CA THR A 107 24.72 2.31 -6.19
C THR A 107 25.79 2.71 -5.17
N ASN A 108 25.42 3.64 -4.28
CA ASN A 108 26.17 3.90 -3.04
C ASN A 108 25.50 3.21 -1.84
N GLN A 109 24.55 2.30 -2.10
CA GLN A 109 23.79 1.61 -1.06
C GLN A 109 24.37 0.23 -0.77
N THR A 110 24.23 -0.20 0.48
CA THR A 110 24.42 -1.60 0.87
C THR A 110 23.11 -2.33 0.63
N LEU A 111 23.09 -3.23 -0.33
CA LEU A 111 21.97 -4.14 -0.53
C LEU A 111 22.25 -5.45 0.21
N ALA A 112 21.27 -5.89 0.98
CA ALA A 112 21.38 -7.06 1.84
C ALA A 112 20.57 -8.27 1.34
N ARG A 113 19.85 -8.11 0.23
CA ARG A 113 18.97 -9.14 -0.33
C ARG A 113 19.08 -9.22 -1.85
N ASP A 114 18.73 -10.39 -2.37
CA ASP A 114 18.49 -10.59 -3.80
C ASP A 114 17.18 -9.91 -4.21
N LEU A 115 17.29 -8.96 -5.13
CA LEU A 115 16.17 -8.15 -5.62
C LEU A 115 15.69 -8.59 -7.01
N ARG A 116 16.09 -9.76 -7.51
CA ARG A 116 15.59 -10.29 -8.78
C ARG A 116 14.06 -10.34 -8.81
N GLY A 117 13.48 -9.86 -9.92
CA GLY A 117 12.02 -9.78 -10.09
C GLY A 117 11.35 -8.58 -9.45
N TYR A 118 12.08 -7.74 -8.71
CA TYR A 118 11.63 -6.40 -8.35
C TYR A 118 11.97 -5.42 -9.48
N LYS A 119 11.50 -4.19 -9.34
CA LYS A 119 11.68 -3.16 -10.36
C LYS A 119 12.46 -1.96 -9.83
N VAL A 120 13.03 -1.20 -10.75
CA VAL A 120 13.62 0.11 -10.47
C VAL A 120 12.95 1.15 -11.37
N LEU A 121 12.59 2.29 -10.77
CA LEU A 121 12.07 3.46 -11.48
C LEU A 121 13.18 4.50 -11.61
N ILE A 122 13.45 4.96 -12.83
CA ILE A 122 14.38 6.05 -13.09
C ILE A 122 13.62 7.38 -12.97
N MET A 123 14.04 8.21 -12.00
CA MET A 123 13.38 9.45 -11.63
C MET A 123 13.96 10.67 -12.36
N ALA A 124 15.25 10.65 -12.68
CA ALA A 124 15.94 11.71 -13.39
C ALA A 124 17.24 11.21 -14.03
N GLY A 125 17.83 11.99 -14.93
CA GLY A 125 19.05 11.66 -15.68
C GLY A 125 18.74 10.79 -16.90
N PRO A 126 19.76 10.06 -17.41
CA PRO A 126 19.57 9.14 -18.53
C PRO A 126 18.44 8.13 -18.25
N ASN A 127 17.59 7.89 -19.25
CA ASN A 127 16.46 6.95 -19.19
C ASN A 127 15.36 7.34 -18.18
N ALA A 128 15.25 8.60 -17.80
CA ALA A 128 14.20 9.08 -16.88
C ALA A 128 12.80 8.66 -17.35
N GLY A 129 11.95 8.23 -16.40
CA GLY A 129 10.62 7.69 -16.65
C GLY A 129 10.58 6.18 -16.84
N ALA A 130 11.72 5.53 -17.15
CA ALA A 130 11.76 4.08 -17.32
C ALA A 130 11.48 3.32 -16.02
N VAL A 131 10.73 2.23 -16.16
CA VAL A 131 10.51 1.21 -15.11
C VAL A 131 11.11 -0.08 -15.62
N LEU A 132 12.14 -0.56 -14.95
CA LEU A 132 12.98 -1.66 -15.41
C LEU A 132 12.93 -2.81 -14.41
N ASP A 133 12.98 -4.03 -14.93
CA ASP A 133 13.08 -5.21 -14.08
C ASP A 133 14.52 -5.38 -13.58
N ILE A 134 14.65 -5.77 -12.33
CA ILE A 134 15.95 -6.15 -11.74
C ILE A 134 16.22 -7.60 -12.10
N ALA A 135 17.18 -7.82 -13.00
CA ALA A 135 17.60 -9.15 -13.41
C ALA A 135 18.52 -9.81 -12.37
N SER A 136 19.36 -9.02 -11.70
CA SER A 136 20.20 -9.44 -10.58
C SER A 136 20.75 -8.23 -9.82
N ASN A 137 21.31 -8.47 -8.64
CA ASN A 137 22.12 -7.47 -7.93
C ASN A 137 23.21 -8.15 -7.10
N THR A 138 24.27 -7.42 -6.78
CA THR A 138 25.22 -7.86 -5.77
C THR A 138 24.68 -7.59 -4.36
N ILE A 139 24.98 -8.49 -3.43
CA ILE A 139 24.69 -8.33 -2.00
C ILE A 139 25.97 -7.80 -1.34
N ALA A 140 26.16 -6.49 -1.36
CA ALA A 140 27.36 -5.82 -0.90
C ALA A 140 27.11 -4.32 -0.69
N ALA A 141 28.07 -3.63 -0.07
CA ALA A 141 28.19 -2.18 -0.15
C ALA A 141 28.47 -1.75 -1.59
N ASN A 142 28.01 -0.57 -1.98
CA ASN A 142 28.09 -0.06 -3.35
C ASN A 142 27.57 -1.11 -4.37
N ALA A 143 26.44 -1.69 -4.07
CA ALA A 143 25.87 -2.76 -4.86
C ALA A 143 25.68 -2.38 -6.33
N VAL A 144 25.84 -3.36 -7.21
CA VAL A 144 25.54 -3.24 -8.63
C VAL A 144 24.20 -3.88 -8.90
N ILE A 145 23.29 -3.15 -9.54
CA ILE A 145 21.97 -3.63 -9.95
C ILE A 145 22.01 -3.84 -11.47
N THR A 146 21.75 -5.05 -11.92
CA THR A 146 21.58 -5.38 -13.33
C THR A 146 20.12 -5.27 -13.71
N VAL A 147 19.81 -4.51 -14.74
CA VAL A 147 18.44 -4.25 -15.20
C VAL A 147 18.16 -4.81 -16.59
N THR A 148 16.89 -5.06 -16.86
CA THR A 148 16.41 -5.51 -18.16
C THR A 148 15.10 -4.76 -18.50
N PRO A 149 14.86 -4.41 -19.78
CA PRO A 149 15.78 -4.54 -20.92
C PRO A 149 16.97 -3.57 -20.83
N ALA A 150 18.01 -3.84 -21.63
CA ALA A 150 19.12 -2.91 -21.80
C ALA A 150 18.61 -1.56 -22.31
N GLN A 151 19.19 -0.48 -21.83
CA GLN A 151 18.78 0.88 -22.16
C GLN A 151 19.62 1.44 -23.31
N ALA A 152 19.03 2.40 -24.06
CA ALA A 152 19.73 3.04 -25.17
C ALA A 152 20.91 3.91 -24.70
N VAL A 153 20.79 4.50 -23.51
CA VAL A 153 21.82 5.37 -22.91
C VAL A 153 22.32 4.74 -21.61
N ALA A 154 23.63 4.80 -21.38
CA ALA A 154 24.24 4.30 -20.16
C ALA A 154 23.77 5.11 -18.93
N PHE A 155 23.55 4.43 -17.82
CA PHE A 155 23.33 5.08 -16.53
C PHE A 155 24.62 5.77 -16.07
N SER A 156 24.48 6.87 -15.36
CA SER A 156 25.60 7.71 -14.92
C SER A 156 25.38 8.22 -13.49
N ALA A 157 26.33 8.97 -12.97
CA ALA A 157 26.21 9.63 -11.67
C ALA A 157 25.08 10.67 -11.59
N SER A 158 24.49 11.05 -12.72
CA SER A 158 23.27 11.89 -12.75
C SER A 158 21.97 11.10 -12.71
N THR A 159 22.04 9.77 -12.75
CA THR A 159 20.85 8.91 -12.69
C THR A 159 20.30 8.91 -11.26
N VAL A 160 19.07 9.40 -11.12
CA VAL A 160 18.28 9.32 -9.87
C VAL A 160 17.24 8.23 -10.04
N TYR A 161 17.12 7.34 -9.07
CA TYR A 161 16.26 6.17 -9.17
C TYR A 161 15.58 5.83 -7.85
N ARG A 162 14.55 4.98 -7.90
CA ARG A 162 13.90 4.31 -6.76
C ARG A 162 13.91 2.80 -6.96
N LEU A 163 14.22 2.08 -5.89
CA LEU A 163 13.96 0.66 -5.84
C LEU A 163 12.49 0.44 -5.48
N LEU A 164 11.80 -0.35 -6.27
CA LEU A 164 10.40 -0.69 -6.04
C LEU A 164 10.33 -2.03 -5.30
N THR A 165 10.77 -2.00 -4.04
CA THR A 165 10.84 -3.13 -3.13
C THR A 165 9.94 -2.90 -1.92
N PRO A 166 9.53 -3.96 -1.19
CA PRO A 166 8.66 -3.80 -0.04
C PRO A 166 9.26 -2.93 1.06
N ARG A 167 8.43 -2.05 1.60
CA ARG A 167 8.64 -1.37 2.88
C ARG A 167 7.45 -1.61 3.76
N TRP A 168 7.67 -2.04 4.98
CA TRP A 168 6.58 -2.25 5.93
C TRP A 168 6.66 -1.22 7.05
N TYR A 169 5.61 -0.45 7.18
CA TYR A 169 5.40 0.50 8.26
C TYR A 169 4.68 -0.20 9.40
N VAL A 170 5.17 0.01 10.61
CA VAL A 170 4.68 -0.65 11.83
C VAL A 170 4.45 0.40 12.88
N LEU A 171 3.23 0.47 13.42
CA LEU A 171 2.82 1.40 14.46
C LEU A 171 2.34 0.63 15.69
N GLY A 172 2.89 0.96 16.85
CA GLY A 172 2.46 0.43 18.13
C GLY A 172 1.09 0.92 18.55
N ALA A 173 0.55 0.34 19.62
CA ALA A 173 -0.71 0.73 20.23
C ALA A 173 -0.53 0.97 21.73
N GLY A 174 -1.56 1.50 22.37
CA GLY A 174 -1.47 1.95 23.77
C GLY A 174 -0.62 3.20 23.92
N THR A 175 0.07 3.35 25.05
CA THR A 175 1.02 4.44 25.26
C THR A 175 2.21 4.29 24.32
N LEU A 176 2.44 5.27 23.46
CA LEU A 176 3.50 5.22 22.47
C LEU A 176 4.85 5.52 23.11
N ALA A 177 5.77 4.58 23.03
CA ALA A 177 7.18 4.79 23.34
C ALA A 177 7.91 5.46 22.17
N ALA A 178 9.09 6.00 22.39
CA ALA A 178 9.85 6.76 21.37
C ALA A 178 10.14 5.99 20.06
N ALA A 179 10.06 4.66 20.07
CA ALA A 179 10.31 3.81 18.90
C ALA A 179 9.07 3.02 18.44
N SER A 180 7.87 3.47 18.80
CA SER A 180 6.62 2.76 18.46
C SER A 180 6.18 2.94 17.00
N PHE A 181 6.82 3.81 16.22
CA PHE A 181 6.57 3.91 14.79
C PHE A 181 7.86 3.68 14.01
N ARG A 182 7.84 2.65 13.15
CA ARG A 182 9.01 2.18 12.42
C ARG A 182 8.68 1.77 11.00
N VAL A 183 9.72 1.76 10.17
CA VAL A 183 9.68 1.17 8.84
C VAL A 183 10.80 0.14 8.71
N TYR A 184 10.45 -1.01 8.13
CA TYR A 184 11.40 -2.01 7.67
C TYR A 184 11.59 -1.89 6.17
N ASP A 185 12.83 -1.74 5.73
CA ASP A 185 13.21 -1.72 4.32
C ASP A 185 13.76 -3.09 3.91
N TYR A 186 13.08 -3.74 2.97
CA TYR A 186 13.45 -5.08 2.52
C TYR A 186 14.81 -5.12 1.82
N ALA A 187 15.10 -4.15 0.96
CA ALA A 187 16.31 -4.16 0.13
C ALA A 187 17.58 -4.03 0.96
N THR A 188 17.53 -3.20 2.00
CA THR A 188 18.68 -2.94 2.89
C THR A 188 18.67 -3.80 4.15
N ASN A 189 17.57 -4.52 4.42
CA ASN A 189 17.37 -5.28 5.65
C ASN A 189 17.53 -4.43 6.91
N THR A 190 16.92 -3.25 6.93
CA THR A 190 17.08 -2.29 8.04
C THR A 190 15.76 -1.83 8.60
N TRP A 191 15.74 -1.61 9.93
CA TRP A 191 14.66 -0.90 10.63
C TRP A 191 15.04 0.56 10.85
N THR A 192 14.13 1.47 10.52
CA THR A 192 14.28 2.91 10.78
C THR A 192 13.14 3.40 11.68
N THR A 193 13.47 4.14 12.72
CA THR A 193 12.49 4.82 13.58
C THR A 193 11.96 6.05 12.84
N LEU A 194 10.64 6.20 12.85
CA LEU A 194 9.93 7.31 12.22
C LEU A 194 9.36 8.25 13.28
N SER A 195 9.10 9.49 12.88
CA SER A 195 8.52 10.50 13.77
C SER A 195 7.08 10.15 14.14
N GLN A 196 6.76 10.38 15.41
CA GLN A 196 5.40 10.29 15.96
C GLN A 196 4.77 11.67 16.16
N THR A 197 5.48 12.74 15.75
CA THR A 197 4.98 14.12 15.86
C THR A 197 3.64 14.26 15.13
N GLY A 198 2.63 14.72 15.84
CA GLY A 198 1.24 14.85 15.36
C GLY A 198 0.30 13.70 15.75
N LEU A 199 0.82 12.59 16.33
CA LEU A 199 0.00 11.57 16.98
C LEU A 199 -0.26 11.92 18.46
N PRO A 200 -1.37 11.42 19.04
CA PRO A 200 -1.58 11.49 20.49
C PRO A 200 -0.58 10.58 21.21
N ALA A 201 -0.34 10.84 22.48
CA ALA A 201 0.58 10.05 23.30
C ALA A 201 0.13 8.59 23.50
N SER A 202 -1.13 8.30 23.24
CA SER A 202 -1.69 6.94 23.33
C SER A 202 -2.66 6.69 22.17
N LEU A 203 -2.55 5.52 21.58
CA LEU A 203 -3.46 5.00 20.54
C LEU A 203 -4.29 3.86 21.12
N GLY A 204 -5.55 3.76 20.66
CA GLY A 204 -6.40 2.63 21.02
C GLY A 204 -5.85 1.30 20.47
N THR A 205 -6.27 0.19 21.08
CA THR A 205 -6.00 -1.16 20.54
C THR A 205 -6.79 -1.38 19.26
N ASP A 206 -6.33 -2.31 18.40
CA ASP A 206 -6.99 -2.67 17.14
C ASP A 206 -7.10 -1.57 16.06
N GLY A 207 -6.32 -0.48 16.16
CA GLY A 207 -6.22 0.50 15.10
C GLY A 207 -5.72 -0.10 13.78
N LYS A 208 -6.00 0.59 12.67
CA LYS A 208 -5.59 0.15 11.32
C LYS A 208 -4.71 1.19 10.65
N LEU A 209 -3.58 0.73 10.17
CA LEU A 209 -2.68 1.49 9.31
C LEU A 209 -2.95 1.12 7.85
N ILE A 210 -3.12 2.11 6.99
CA ILE A 210 -3.59 1.93 5.62
C ILE A 210 -2.67 2.71 4.69
N ALA A 211 -2.21 2.07 3.61
CA ALA A 211 -1.44 2.72 2.55
C ALA A 211 -2.29 2.82 1.27
N THR A 212 -1.95 3.79 0.43
CA THR A 212 -2.58 4.02 -0.89
C THR A 212 -1.52 3.95 -2.00
N PRO A 213 -0.85 2.80 -2.20
CA PRO A 213 0.30 2.71 -3.08
C PRO A 213 -0.05 2.87 -4.56
N SER A 214 0.91 3.36 -5.34
CA SER A 214 0.81 3.40 -6.81
C SER A 214 1.11 2.06 -7.47
N MET A 215 1.69 1.12 -6.73
CA MET A 215 2.15 -0.16 -7.25
C MET A 215 1.43 -1.30 -6.55
N ILE A 216 0.90 -2.22 -7.34
CA ILE A 216 0.19 -3.41 -6.88
C ILE A 216 0.69 -4.59 -7.71
N ASP A 217 0.91 -5.74 -7.10
CA ASP A 217 1.43 -6.96 -7.75
C ASP A 217 2.74 -6.75 -8.53
N GLY A 218 3.57 -5.80 -8.10
CA GLY A 218 4.82 -5.50 -8.76
C GLY A 218 4.72 -4.53 -9.94
N ASP A 219 3.52 -4.14 -10.34
CA ASP A 219 3.28 -3.22 -11.45
C ASP A 219 2.65 -1.91 -11.01
N PHE A 220 2.99 -0.83 -11.72
CA PHE A 220 2.26 0.42 -11.56
C PHE A 220 0.82 0.26 -12.03
N LYS A 221 -0.11 0.57 -11.15
CA LYS A 221 -1.53 0.60 -11.45
C LYS A 221 -1.96 2.05 -11.65
N SER A 222 -2.31 2.37 -12.89
CA SER A 222 -2.75 3.71 -13.25
C SER A 222 -4.27 3.79 -13.25
N PHE A 223 -4.81 4.84 -12.65
CA PHE A 223 -6.24 5.17 -12.71
C PHE A 223 -6.60 5.86 -14.02
N ALA A 224 -5.68 6.67 -14.53
CA ALA A 224 -5.80 7.35 -15.79
C ALA A 224 -4.42 7.58 -16.40
N THR A 225 -4.36 7.60 -17.73
CA THR A 225 -3.16 7.93 -18.49
C THR A 225 -3.49 8.93 -19.58
N GLY A 226 -2.46 9.58 -20.11
CA GLY A 226 -2.64 10.51 -21.22
C GLY A 226 -1.36 11.19 -21.65
N THR A 227 -1.52 12.13 -22.57
CA THR A 227 -0.47 13.03 -23.06
C THR A 227 -0.90 14.46 -22.79
N ALA A 228 -0.01 15.26 -22.22
CA ALA A 228 -0.30 16.66 -21.94
C ALA A 228 -0.54 17.42 -23.26
N THR A 229 -1.50 18.34 -23.25
CA THR A 229 -1.70 19.33 -24.33
C THR A 229 -1.02 20.65 -24.03
N SER A 230 -0.82 20.93 -22.74
CA SER A 230 -0.01 22.06 -22.25
C SER A 230 0.32 21.85 -20.76
N ALA A 231 1.22 22.68 -20.23
CA ALA A 231 1.51 22.74 -18.80
C ALA A 231 2.08 24.11 -18.41
N THR A 232 2.06 24.39 -17.11
CA THR A 232 2.78 25.51 -16.49
C THR A 232 3.70 24.98 -15.41
N GLY A 233 4.40 25.84 -14.70
CA GLY A 233 5.25 25.43 -13.58
C GLY A 233 4.53 24.65 -12.48
N THR A 234 3.19 24.71 -12.39
CA THR A 234 2.38 24.05 -11.36
C THR A 234 1.15 23.32 -11.89
N THR A 235 0.96 23.27 -13.20
CA THR A 235 -0.20 22.59 -13.81
C THR A 235 0.23 21.61 -14.90
N LEU A 236 -0.65 20.63 -15.17
CA LEU A 236 -0.60 19.76 -16.33
C LEU A 236 -2.01 19.69 -16.92
N VAL A 237 -2.14 19.97 -18.20
CA VAL A 237 -3.43 20.06 -18.89
C VAL A 237 -3.51 18.99 -19.97
N GLN A 238 -4.64 18.31 -20.05
CA GLN A 238 -5.00 17.52 -21.22
C GLN A 238 -6.42 17.90 -21.66
N THR A 239 -6.51 18.77 -22.66
CA THR A 239 -7.78 19.21 -23.24
C THR A 239 -8.62 18.00 -23.67
N GLY A 240 -9.92 18.07 -23.39
CA GLY A 240 -10.90 17.01 -23.77
C GLY A 240 -11.06 15.90 -22.75
N LYS A 241 -10.38 15.94 -21.59
CA LYS A 241 -10.74 15.12 -20.44
C LYS A 241 -12.07 15.61 -19.82
N THR A 242 -12.74 14.72 -19.11
CA THR A 242 -14.04 15.01 -18.45
C THR A 242 -14.03 14.57 -16.99
N TRP A 243 -12.92 14.84 -16.29
CA TRP A 243 -12.80 14.51 -14.89
C TRP A 243 -13.80 15.30 -14.04
N ALA A 244 -14.31 14.69 -12.99
CA ALA A 244 -15.04 15.46 -11.98
C ALA A 244 -14.08 16.41 -11.22
N THR A 245 -14.55 17.60 -10.87
CA THR A 245 -13.78 18.54 -10.05
C THR A 245 -13.35 17.87 -8.75
N SER A 246 -12.09 18.06 -8.38
CA SER A 246 -11.46 17.48 -7.19
C SER A 246 -11.37 15.95 -7.17
N GLN A 247 -11.61 15.26 -8.28
CA GLN A 247 -11.58 13.79 -8.37
C GLN A 247 -10.24 13.19 -7.95
N TRP A 248 -9.13 13.84 -8.28
CA TRP A 248 -7.78 13.33 -8.15
C TRP A 248 -6.99 13.90 -6.96
N ILE A 249 -7.62 14.68 -6.09
CA ILE A 249 -6.94 15.24 -4.91
C ILE A 249 -6.30 14.12 -4.09
N ASN A 250 -5.06 14.33 -3.66
CA ASN A 250 -4.21 13.37 -2.93
C ASN A 250 -3.80 12.12 -3.73
N SER A 251 -4.15 11.97 -5.00
CA SER A 251 -3.50 11.03 -5.92
C SER A 251 -2.14 11.56 -6.37
N GLN A 252 -1.33 10.71 -7.01
CA GLN A 252 -0.07 11.12 -7.64
C GLN A 252 -0.18 11.12 -9.16
N VAL A 253 0.41 12.14 -9.79
CA VAL A 253 0.69 12.15 -11.22
C VAL A 253 2.19 11.91 -11.44
N ARG A 254 2.51 11.00 -12.32
CA ARG A 254 3.87 10.67 -12.76
C ARG A 254 4.00 11.01 -14.24
N ILE A 255 5.08 11.70 -14.62
CA ILE A 255 5.46 11.89 -16.02
C ILE A 255 6.20 10.62 -16.47
N THR A 256 5.60 9.88 -17.40
CA THR A 256 6.08 8.56 -17.84
C THR A 256 7.01 8.64 -19.04
N GLY A 257 6.98 9.74 -19.80
CA GLY A 257 7.83 9.96 -20.97
C GLY A 257 7.78 11.42 -21.43
N GLY A 258 8.65 11.79 -22.35
CA GLY A 258 8.78 13.15 -22.87
C GLY A 258 9.46 14.11 -21.90
N THR A 259 9.20 15.39 -22.06
CA THR A 259 9.78 16.45 -21.21
C THR A 259 9.33 16.29 -19.78
N GLY A 260 10.29 16.31 -18.84
CA GLY A 260 10.03 16.13 -17.41
C GLY A 260 9.82 14.66 -16.97
N ALA A 261 10.09 13.67 -17.81
CA ALA A 261 9.96 12.26 -17.48
C ALA A 261 10.61 11.91 -16.13
N GLY A 262 9.99 10.99 -15.39
CA GLY A 262 10.42 10.52 -14.08
C GLY A 262 9.88 11.34 -12.90
N GLN A 263 9.44 12.58 -13.10
CA GLN A 263 8.89 13.39 -12.02
C GLN A 263 7.56 12.83 -11.51
N ILE A 264 7.38 12.86 -10.18
CA ILE A 264 6.14 12.50 -9.50
C ILE A 264 5.70 13.69 -8.64
N ARG A 265 4.40 14.01 -8.67
CA ARG A 265 3.81 15.07 -7.84
C ARG A 265 2.48 14.62 -7.27
N THR A 266 2.20 15.04 -6.05
CA THR A 266 0.85 14.92 -5.47
C THR A 266 -0.07 15.97 -6.11
N ILE A 267 -1.25 15.54 -6.53
CA ILE A 267 -2.29 16.40 -7.08
C ILE A 267 -2.99 17.09 -5.92
N THR A 268 -2.99 18.41 -5.92
CA THR A 268 -3.61 19.26 -4.89
C THR A 268 -4.99 19.74 -5.28
N ALA A 269 -5.27 19.87 -6.58
CA ALA A 269 -6.58 20.18 -7.14
C ALA A 269 -6.68 19.66 -8.57
N ASN A 270 -7.90 19.47 -9.07
CA ASN A 270 -8.14 19.29 -10.49
C ASN A 270 -9.49 19.86 -10.93
N THR A 271 -9.54 20.31 -12.18
CA THR A 271 -10.75 20.59 -12.96
C THR A 271 -11.04 19.44 -13.92
N ALA A 272 -11.92 19.68 -14.90
CA ALA A 272 -12.26 18.64 -15.89
C ALA A 272 -11.07 18.17 -16.74
N ASP A 273 -10.04 18.97 -16.92
CA ASP A 273 -8.93 18.70 -17.84
C ASP A 273 -7.55 19.16 -17.32
N THR A 274 -7.51 19.76 -16.15
CA THR A 274 -6.30 20.37 -15.58
C THR A 274 -5.99 19.77 -14.20
N LEU A 275 -4.77 19.32 -14.01
CA LEU A 275 -4.22 18.92 -12.71
C LEU A 275 -3.38 20.07 -12.14
N THR A 276 -3.57 20.38 -10.86
CA THR A 276 -2.72 21.30 -10.09
C THR A 276 -1.82 20.52 -9.15
N VAL A 277 -0.53 20.85 -9.14
CA VAL A 277 0.51 20.15 -8.39
C VAL A 277 1.51 21.15 -7.79
N ALA A 278 2.41 20.68 -6.92
CA ALA A 278 3.60 21.44 -6.55
C ALA A 278 4.50 21.68 -7.78
N THR A 279 5.32 22.71 -7.74
CA THR A 279 6.20 23.14 -8.86
C THR A 279 6.97 21.97 -9.48
N TRP A 280 6.89 21.87 -10.79
CA TRP A 280 7.68 20.94 -11.58
C TRP A 280 9.15 21.36 -11.56
N THR A 281 10.06 20.40 -11.45
CA THR A 281 11.50 20.67 -11.62
C THR A 281 11.81 20.99 -13.07
N THR A 282 11.17 20.27 -13.99
CA THR A 282 11.14 20.54 -15.44
C THR A 282 9.69 20.61 -15.85
N THR A 283 9.24 21.75 -16.34
CA THR A 283 7.85 21.93 -16.78
C THR A 283 7.54 20.97 -17.93
N PRO A 284 6.53 20.10 -17.80
CA PRO A 284 6.08 19.24 -18.89
C PRO A 284 5.63 20.04 -20.12
N ASP A 285 5.56 19.38 -21.26
CA ASP A 285 5.07 19.98 -22.52
C ASP A 285 4.19 18.98 -23.30
N VAL A 286 3.89 19.28 -24.54
CA VAL A 286 3.04 18.45 -25.41
C VAL A 286 3.63 17.08 -25.72
N THR A 287 4.91 16.83 -25.44
CA THR A 287 5.55 15.52 -25.59
C THR A 287 5.41 14.65 -24.34
N SER A 288 4.96 15.24 -23.22
CA SER A 288 4.94 14.59 -21.93
C SER A 288 3.76 13.64 -21.81
N THR A 289 4.04 12.36 -21.66
CA THR A 289 3.05 11.36 -21.28
C THR A 289 2.97 11.27 -19.76
N TYR A 290 1.80 10.93 -19.20
CA TYR A 290 1.60 10.85 -17.78
C TYR A 290 0.69 9.69 -17.37
N ALA A 291 0.77 9.33 -16.08
CA ALA A 291 -0.14 8.40 -15.40
C ALA A 291 -0.55 8.94 -14.04
N ILE A 292 -1.82 8.80 -13.68
CA ILE A 292 -2.36 9.09 -12.35
C ILE A 292 -2.51 7.78 -11.60
N SER A 293 -2.08 7.72 -10.34
CA SER A 293 -2.09 6.50 -9.52
C SER A 293 -2.36 6.81 -8.05
N GLY A 294 -2.34 5.79 -7.21
CA GLY A 294 -2.35 5.94 -5.76
C GLY A 294 -1.16 6.78 -5.27
N ASN A 295 -1.20 7.23 -4.03
CA ASN A 295 -0.17 8.09 -3.45
C ASN A 295 0.71 7.31 -2.48
N ASP A 296 1.94 7.03 -2.88
CA ASP A 296 2.93 6.32 -2.04
C ASP A 296 3.49 7.17 -0.90
N ASN A 297 3.18 8.47 -0.87
CA ASN A 297 3.70 9.37 0.17
C ASN A 297 2.82 9.44 1.41
N PHE A 298 1.61 8.83 1.40
CA PHE A 298 0.69 8.92 2.51
C PHE A 298 0.34 7.56 3.11
N LEU A 299 0.30 7.53 4.45
CA LEU A 299 -0.36 6.48 5.22
C LEU A 299 -1.51 7.11 6.02
N TYR A 300 -2.55 6.32 6.23
CA TYR A 300 -3.71 6.73 7.02
C TYR A 300 -3.82 5.82 8.25
N TYR A 301 -4.20 6.40 9.38
CA TYR A 301 -4.45 5.65 10.60
C TYR A 301 -5.86 5.93 11.12
N ILE A 302 -6.60 4.85 11.39
CA ILE A 302 -7.90 4.87 12.04
C ILE A 302 -7.73 4.18 13.38
N GLY A 303 -7.96 4.92 14.46
CA GLY A 303 -7.83 4.42 15.83
C GLY A 303 -9.11 3.77 16.33
N ASN A 304 -9.00 2.86 17.29
CA ASN A 304 -10.12 2.34 18.05
C ASN A 304 -10.63 3.39 19.05
N ASN A 305 -11.94 3.43 19.29
CA ASN A 305 -12.63 4.33 20.21
C ASN A 305 -12.46 5.84 19.92
N ALA A 306 -12.03 6.21 18.70
CA ALA A 306 -11.92 7.60 18.29
C ALA A 306 -12.42 7.79 16.85
N VAL A 307 -13.19 8.84 16.62
CA VAL A 307 -13.62 9.22 15.27
C VAL A 307 -12.52 9.94 14.50
N THR A 308 -11.45 10.33 15.20
CA THR A 308 -10.31 11.05 14.62
C THR A 308 -9.51 10.11 13.72
N MET A 309 -9.16 10.61 12.55
CA MET A 309 -8.29 9.96 11.58
C MET A 309 -7.00 10.75 11.45
N TYR A 310 -5.90 10.05 11.26
CA TYR A 310 -4.58 10.66 11.09
C TYR A 310 -3.99 10.30 9.74
N ARG A 311 -3.18 11.21 9.19
CA ARG A 311 -2.43 10.97 7.96
C ARG A 311 -0.94 11.23 8.22
N TYR A 312 -0.11 10.28 7.84
CA TYR A 312 1.34 10.40 7.86
C TYR A 312 1.85 10.79 6.47
N ASP A 313 2.65 11.83 6.41
CA ASP A 313 3.43 12.23 5.23
C ASP A 313 4.83 11.62 5.36
N ILE A 314 5.14 10.68 4.46
CA ILE A 314 6.42 9.94 4.48
C ILE A 314 7.60 10.87 4.21
N THR A 315 7.46 11.80 3.27
CA THR A 315 8.52 12.75 2.91
C THR A 315 8.77 13.75 4.03
N ALA A 316 7.71 14.30 4.61
CA ALA A 316 7.82 15.24 5.73
C ALA A 316 8.15 14.55 7.07
N ASN A 317 7.97 13.23 7.15
CA ASN A 317 8.13 12.44 8.38
C ASN A 317 7.30 12.98 9.55
N THR A 318 6.03 13.34 9.29
CA THR A 318 5.12 13.91 10.28
C THR A 318 3.71 13.39 10.11
N TRP A 319 2.98 13.33 11.23
CA TRP A 319 1.55 13.06 11.24
C TRP A 319 0.74 14.34 11.28
N SER A 320 -0.41 14.32 10.66
CA SER A 320 -1.43 15.37 10.74
C SER A 320 -2.79 14.76 11.09
N THR A 321 -3.53 15.46 11.93
CA THR A 321 -4.94 15.14 12.17
C THR A 321 -5.74 15.55 10.95
N LEU A 322 -6.56 14.64 10.45
CA LEU A 322 -7.53 14.97 9.42
C LEU A 322 -8.79 15.53 10.08
N SER A 323 -9.31 16.61 9.51
CA SER A 323 -10.58 17.23 9.91
C SER A 323 -11.60 17.05 8.78
N PRO A 324 -12.28 15.88 8.69
CA PRO A 324 -13.26 15.63 7.64
C PRO A 324 -14.42 16.64 7.68
N ILE A 325 -14.89 17.05 6.51
CA ILE A 325 -16.07 17.95 6.36
C ILE A 325 -17.29 17.30 6.99
N ALA A 326 -17.49 15.98 6.78
CA ALA A 326 -18.42 15.17 7.55
C ALA A 326 -17.62 14.14 8.36
N ALA A 327 -17.74 14.20 9.67
CA ALA A 327 -17.09 13.27 10.59
C ALA A 327 -17.69 11.86 10.46
N ARG A 328 -16.94 10.85 10.89
CA ARG A 328 -17.45 9.49 11.02
C ARG A 328 -18.58 9.47 12.06
N ALA A 329 -19.72 8.87 11.72
CA ALA A 329 -20.89 8.84 12.59
C ALA A 329 -20.65 8.07 13.89
N ASN A 330 -19.86 6.97 13.83
CA ASN A 330 -19.61 6.10 14.97
C ASN A 330 -18.12 5.80 15.12
N ALA A 331 -17.62 5.83 16.34
CA ALA A 331 -16.24 5.46 16.62
C ALA A 331 -15.98 3.98 16.27
N PRO A 332 -14.83 3.67 15.66
CA PRO A 332 -14.37 2.30 15.46
C PRO A 332 -14.19 1.59 16.80
N GLN A 333 -14.42 0.29 16.83
CA GLN A 333 -14.30 -0.54 18.03
C GLN A 333 -13.50 -1.81 17.73
N ALA A 334 -13.23 -2.62 18.76
CA ALA A 334 -12.51 -3.86 18.62
C ALA A 334 -13.09 -4.76 17.51
N GLY A 335 -12.23 -5.32 16.66
CA GLY A 335 -12.65 -6.05 15.46
C GLY A 335 -13.00 -5.15 14.26
N MET A 336 -12.63 -3.86 14.30
CA MET A 336 -12.78 -2.96 13.15
C MET A 336 -11.93 -3.39 11.96
N SER A 337 -12.32 -2.94 10.76
CA SER A 337 -11.51 -3.02 9.56
C SER A 337 -11.01 -1.65 9.10
N GLY A 338 -10.04 -1.66 8.18
CA GLY A 338 -9.59 -0.47 7.48
C GLY A 338 -8.88 -0.90 6.20
N HIS A 339 -9.49 -0.61 5.04
CA HIS A 339 -8.96 -1.03 3.75
C HIS A 339 -9.11 0.09 2.72
N TRP A 340 -8.02 0.38 2.04
CA TRP A 340 -8.07 1.18 0.83
C TRP A 340 -8.40 0.26 -0.34
N VAL A 341 -9.41 0.61 -1.10
CA VAL A 341 -9.83 -0.17 -2.26
C VAL A 341 -9.30 0.50 -3.50
N HIS A 342 -8.39 -0.17 -4.19
CA HIS A 342 -7.73 0.34 -5.39
C HIS A 342 -8.74 0.56 -6.52
N SER A 343 -9.55 -0.44 -6.80
CA SER A 343 -10.52 -0.41 -7.89
C SER A 343 -11.83 -1.01 -7.43
N VAL A 344 -12.90 -0.26 -7.58
CA VAL A 344 -14.27 -0.76 -7.39
C VAL A 344 -14.99 -0.52 -8.70
N PRO A 345 -15.38 -1.55 -9.43
CA PRO A 345 -16.20 -1.37 -10.63
C PRO A 345 -17.55 -0.75 -10.24
N VAL A 346 -18.09 0.10 -11.10
CA VAL A 346 -19.40 0.73 -10.90
C VAL A 346 -20.50 -0.30 -11.06
N SER A 347 -20.26 -1.34 -11.87
CA SER A 347 -21.17 -2.48 -12.06
C SER A 347 -20.37 -3.75 -12.31
N GLU A 348 -21.00 -4.91 -12.18
CA GLU A 348 -20.36 -6.21 -12.40
C GLU A 348 -19.82 -6.39 -13.84
N SER A 349 -20.45 -5.74 -14.81
CA SER A 349 -20.02 -5.75 -16.21
C SER A 349 -18.75 -4.94 -16.46
N ASP A 350 -18.37 -4.07 -15.53
CA ASP A 350 -17.32 -3.08 -15.70
C ASP A 350 -15.94 -3.54 -15.22
N TRP A 351 -15.79 -4.77 -14.75
CA TRP A 351 -14.49 -5.30 -14.29
C TRP A 351 -13.36 -5.21 -15.32
N ASN A 352 -13.72 -5.13 -16.61
CA ASN A 352 -12.77 -4.96 -17.71
C ASN A 352 -12.79 -3.55 -18.32
N ASN A 353 -13.57 -2.63 -17.74
CA ASN A 353 -13.71 -1.26 -18.22
C ASN A 353 -13.08 -0.28 -17.25
N GLU A 354 -11.82 0.06 -17.46
CA GLU A 354 -11.05 0.95 -16.58
C GLU A 354 -11.70 2.33 -16.37
N SER A 355 -12.51 2.80 -17.32
CA SER A 355 -13.19 4.11 -17.24
C SER A 355 -14.37 4.13 -16.27
N ALA A 356 -14.91 2.95 -15.92
CA ALA A 356 -16.05 2.80 -15.01
C ALA A 356 -15.61 2.42 -13.57
N ILE A 357 -14.32 2.39 -13.27
CA ILE A 357 -13.78 1.99 -11.97
C ILE A 357 -13.68 3.20 -11.05
N LEU A 358 -14.16 3.10 -9.82
CA LEU A 358 -13.98 4.11 -8.76
C LEU A 358 -12.56 4.00 -8.17
N ASN A 359 -11.63 4.58 -8.89
CA ASN A 359 -10.20 4.36 -8.72
C ASN A 359 -9.64 5.00 -7.44
N GLY A 360 -9.23 4.19 -6.47
CA GLY A 360 -8.35 4.57 -5.38
C GLY A 360 -8.81 5.70 -4.46
N ARG A 361 -10.07 6.09 -4.57
CA ARG A 361 -10.61 7.27 -3.89
C ARG A 361 -11.04 6.99 -2.45
N TYR A 362 -11.33 5.72 -2.12
CA TYR A 362 -12.04 5.40 -0.90
C TYR A 362 -11.28 4.48 0.05
N ILE A 363 -11.42 4.76 1.35
CA ILE A 363 -11.06 3.86 2.44
C ILE A 363 -12.36 3.38 3.10
N TYR A 364 -12.52 2.07 3.22
CA TYR A 364 -13.68 1.44 3.85
C TYR A 364 -13.32 0.89 5.23
N SER A 365 -14.25 1.00 6.17
CA SER A 365 -14.04 0.53 7.54
C SER A 365 -15.34 0.02 8.15
N PHE A 366 -15.39 -1.30 8.43
CA PHE A 366 -16.39 -1.82 9.36
C PHE A 366 -16.13 -1.30 10.76
N GLN A 367 -17.19 -1.01 11.51
CA GLN A 367 -17.09 -0.39 12.83
C GLN A 367 -16.47 -1.34 13.86
N GLY A 368 -16.80 -2.65 13.84
CA GLY A 368 -16.50 -3.58 14.94
C GLY A 368 -17.44 -3.43 16.12
N GLY A 369 -17.08 -3.98 17.29
CA GLY A 369 -17.82 -3.83 18.54
C GLY A 369 -19.22 -4.43 18.53
N GLY A 370 -19.49 -5.47 17.72
CA GLY A 370 -20.81 -6.03 17.56
C GLY A 370 -21.75 -5.21 16.66
N SER A 371 -21.19 -4.35 15.81
CA SER A 371 -21.92 -3.51 14.86
C SER A 371 -21.81 -4.03 13.44
N ALA A 372 -22.88 -3.82 12.65
CA ALA A 372 -22.92 -4.06 11.21
C ALA A 372 -22.54 -2.81 10.39
N ASN A 373 -22.22 -1.68 11.01
CA ASN A 373 -21.99 -0.44 10.31
C ASN A 373 -20.72 -0.49 9.46
N LEU A 374 -20.87 -0.14 8.17
CA LEU A 374 -19.78 0.09 7.24
C LEU A 374 -19.66 1.58 6.96
N HIS A 375 -18.49 2.12 7.11
CA HIS A 375 -18.18 3.52 6.83
C HIS A 375 -17.20 3.62 5.66
N ARG A 376 -17.31 4.68 4.89
CA ARG A 376 -16.45 4.99 3.76
C ARG A 376 -15.88 6.40 3.91
N TYR A 377 -14.57 6.52 3.85
CA TYR A 377 -13.87 7.81 3.77
C TYR A 377 -13.52 8.12 2.33
N ASP A 378 -13.93 9.28 1.87
CA ASP A 378 -13.55 9.86 0.58
C ASP A 378 -12.27 10.67 0.75
N ILE A 379 -11.15 10.18 0.22
CA ILE A 379 -9.83 10.83 0.33
C ILE A 379 -9.84 12.19 -0.36
N ALA A 380 -10.47 12.29 -1.52
CA ALA A 380 -10.54 13.53 -2.29
C ALA A 380 -11.50 14.55 -1.67
N GLY A 381 -12.66 14.10 -1.22
CA GLY A 381 -13.67 14.94 -0.60
C GLY A 381 -13.42 15.23 0.89
N ASN A 382 -12.45 14.56 1.51
CA ASN A 382 -12.17 14.64 2.96
C ASN A 382 -13.46 14.51 3.78
N THR A 383 -14.22 13.43 3.55
CA THR A 383 -15.51 13.25 4.20
C THR A 383 -15.80 11.78 4.47
N TRP A 384 -16.50 11.49 5.58
CA TRP A 384 -17.01 10.18 5.90
C TRP A 384 -18.49 10.03 5.50
N ALA A 385 -18.86 8.85 5.08
CA ALA A 385 -20.25 8.45 4.86
C ALA A 385 -20.50 7.06 5.46
N THR A 386 -21.70 6.82 5.96
CA THR A 386 -22.17 5.46 6.28
C THR A 386 -22.71 4.82 5.01
N ILE A 387 -22.31 3.59 4.75
CA ILE A 387 -22.71 2.83 3.56
C ILE A 387 -23.78 1.82 3.95
N THR A 388 -24.89 1.86 3.25
CA THR A 388 -25.92 0.82 3.34
C THR A 388 -25.53 -0.33 2.42
N TYR A 389 -25.63 -1.55 2.90
CA TYR A 389 -25.37 -2.77 2.12
C TYR A 389 -26.39 -3.86 2.46
N ALA A 390 -26.53 -4.85 1.60
CA ALA A 390 -27.51 -5.93 1.75
C ALA A 390 -26.81 -7.32 1.76
N PRO A 391 -27.31 -8.28 2.56
CA PRO A 391 -28.10 -8.07 3.77
C PRO A 391 -27.23 -7.45 4.88
N ASN A 392 -27.79 -6.53 5.62
CA ASN A 392 -27.12 -5.78 6.70
C ASN A 392 -27.25 -6.48 8.06
N ALA A 393 -27.25 -7.80 8.11
CA ALA A 393 -27.57 -8.54 9.33
C ALA A 393 -26.32 -9.01 10.12
N GLU A 394 -25.14 -8.91 9.56
CA GLU A 394 -23.94 -9.47 10.17
C GLU A 394 -23.19 -8.42 10.99
N VAL A 395 -23.01 -8.72 12.27
CA VAL A 395 -22.26 -7.89 13.20
C VAL A 395 -20.86 -8.45 13.42
N PHE A 396 -19.88 -7.57 13.54
CA PHE A 396 -18.48 -7.93 13.71
C PHE A 396 -17.95 -7.43 15.04
N SER A 397 -17.17 -8.26 15.72
CA SER A 397 -16.62 -7.96 17.03
C SER A 397 -15.14 -8.36 17.14
N THR A 398 -14.62 -8.35 18.36
CA THR A 398 -13.25 -8.74 18.67
C THR A 398 -12.93 -10.11 18.07
N GLY A 399 -11.77 -10.20 17.42
CA GLY A 399 -11.32 -11.45 16.78
C GLY A 399 -11.67 -11.55 15.29
N THR A 400 -12.54 -10.70 14.76
CA THR A 400 -12.82 -10.63 13.32
C THR A 400 -11.56 -10.27 12.55
N LYS A 401 -11.30 -10.99 11.45
CA LYS A 401 -10.17 -10.77 10.55
C LYS A 401 -10.67 -10.43 9.16
N TYR A 402 -9.88 -9.67 8.44
CA TYR A 402 -10.24 -9.15 7.13
C TYR A 402 -9.09 -9.33 6.16
N ALA A 403 -9.41 -9.68 4.91
CA ALA A 403 -8.47 -9.71 3.81
C ALA A 403 -9.14 -9.17 2.54
N LEU A 404 -8.49 -8.22 1.88
CA LEU A 404 -8.97 -7.65 0.63
C LEU A 404 -8.28 -8.34 -0.55
N HIS A 405 -9.07 -8.80 -1.52
CA HIS A 405 -8.55 -9.34 -2.77
C HIS A 405 -9.49 -9.00 -3.93
N LYS A 406 -8.95 -8.37 -4.97
CA LYS A 406 -9.66 -8.02 -6.21
C LYS A 406 -11.05 -7.42 -6.00
N GLY A 407 -11.14 -6.37 -5.17
CA GLY A 407 -12.41 -5.69 -4.91
C GLY A 407 -13.41 -6.44 -4.03
N THR A 408 -13.02 -7.58 -3.47
CA THR A 408 -13.83 -8.34 -2.52
C THR A 408 -13.13 -8.40 -1.16
N LEU A 409 -13.83 -8.03 -0.11
CA LEU A 409 -13.34 -8.14 1.26
C LEU A 409 -13.81 -9.46 1.88
N TYR A 410 -12.86 -10.35 2.12
CA TYR A 410 -13.10 -11.61 2.83
C TYR A 410 -13.04 -11.37 4.33
N ILE A 411 -14.00 -11.89 5.06
CA ILE A 411 -14.20 -11.63 6.48
C ILE A 411 -14.32 -12.96 7.21
N GLN A 412 -13.39 -13.21 8.10
CA GLN A 412 -13.52 -14.28 9.10
C GLN A 412 -14.20 -13.69 10.32
N LYS A 413 -15.45 -14.05 10.55
CA LYS A 413 -16.22 -13.52 11.66
C LYS A 413 -15.79 -14.17 12.98
N ASP A 414 -15.31 -13.31 13.86
CA ASP A 414 -14.97 -13.67 15.25
C ASP A 414 -14.11 -14.97 15.35
N GLN A 415 -14.34 -15.76 16.36
CA GLN A 415 -13.62 -17.01 16.60
C GLN A 415 -14.41 -18.27 16.16
N ILE A 416 -15.56 -18.08 15.52
CA ILE A 416 -16.50 -19.16 15.20
C ILE A 416 -16.31 -19.79 13.81
N GLY A 417 -15.30 -19.37 13.07
CA GLY A 417 -14.96 -19.97 11.78
C GLY A 417 -15.94 -19.70 10.64
N ARG A 418 -16.86 -18.73 10.79
CA ARG A 418 -17.73 -18.32 9.70
C ARG A 418 -17.02 -17.33 8.80
N TRP A 419 -17.20 -17.52 7.50
CA TRP A 419 -16.62 -16.67 6.48
C TRP A 419 -17.69 -15.94 5.70
N TYR A 420 -17.44 -14.66 5.45
CA TYR A 420 -18.26 -13.81 4.61
C TYR A 420 -17.38 -13.17 3.55
N ALA A 421 -18.01 -12.76 2.48
CA ALA A 421 -17.40 -11.91 1.47
C ALA A 421 -18.27 -10.68 1.27
N TYR A 422 -17.64 -9.50 1.23
CA TYR A 422 -18.29 -8.26 0.88
C TYR A 422 -17.78 -7.80 -0.48
N ASP A 423 -18.71 -7.66 -1.42
CA ASP A 423 -18.45 -7.15 -2.76
C ASP A 423 -18.68 -5.64 -2.81
N PHE A 424 -17.62 -4.88 -3.05
CA PHE A 424 -17.70 -3.42 -3.08
C PHE A 424 -18.49 -2.89 -4.27
N ALA A 425 -18.53 -3.61 -5.39
CA ALA A 425 -19.27 -3.19 -6.59
C ALA A 425 -20.76 -3.29 -6.39
N ARG A 426 -21.20 -4.37 -5.76
CA ARG A 426 -22.62 -4.66 -5.52
C ARG A 426 -23.11 -4.03 -4.22
N SER A 427 -22.22 -3.63 -3.31
CA SER A 427 -22.55 -3.29 -1.92
C SER A 427 -23.31 -4.41 -1.23
N GLU A 428 -22.89 -5.64 -1.44
CA GLU A 428 -23.55 -6.85 -0.92
C GLU A 428 -22.60 -7.69 -0.07
N MET A 429 -23.15 -8.29 0.97
CA MET A 429 -22.46 -9.27 1.80
C MET A 429 -23.12 -10.64 1.64
N PHE A 430 -22.31 -11.66 1.46
CA PHE A 430 -22.79 -13.02 1.32
C PHE A 430 -21.93 -13.99 2.14
N PRO A 431 -22.52 -15.08 2.66
CA PRO A 431 -21.76 -16.12 3.34
C PRO A 431 -20.85 -16.83 2.35
N TRP A 432 -19.56 -16.97 2.71
CA TRP A 432 -18.56 -17.61 1.84
C TRP A 432 -18.34 -19.09 2.18
N GLY A 433 -18.73 -19.53 3.38
CA GLY A 433 -18.58 -20.89 3.85
C GLY A 433 -18.23 -20.97 5.33
N MET A 434 -18.08 -22.19 5.81
CA MET A 434 -17.64 -22.47 7.18
C MET A 434 -16.33 -23.23 7.11
N MET A 435 -15.27 -22.69 7.72
CA MET A 435 -14.03 -23.41 7.97
C MET A 435 -13.79 -23.46 9.47
N LEU A 436 -13.47 -24.63 9.97
CA LEU A 436 -13.08 -24.82 11.37
C LEU A 436 -11.59 -24.50 11.48
N TYR A 437 -11.25 -23.30 11.94
CA TYR A 437 -9.88 -22.92 12.26
C TYR A 437 -9.70 -22.80 13.77
N PRO A 438 -8.53 -23.17 14.29
CA PRO A 438 -8.20 -22.92 15.69
C PRO A 438 -8.14 -21.42 15.97
N GLN A 439 -8.44 -21.05 17.20
CA GLN A 439 -8.36 -19.70 17.71
C GLN A 439 -6.96 -19.10 17.45
N GLY A 440 -6.90 -17.90 16.93
CA GLY A 440 -5.63 -17.22 16.63
C GLY A 440 -5.20 -17.21 15.16
N SER A 441 -6.00 -17.79 14.26
CA SER A 441 -5.72 -17.71 12.83
C SER A 441 -5.71 -16.26 12.32
N ALA A 442 -4.76 -15.95 11.46
CA ALA A 442 -4.71 -14.68 10.75
C ALA A 442 -5.08 -14.90 9.28
N ILE A 443 -5.92 -14.03 8.73
CA ILE A 443 -6.13 -13.95 7.30
C ILE A 443 -5.21 -12.89 6.76
N VAL A 444 -4.45 -13.23 5.75
CA VAL A 444 -3.66 -12.30 4.97
C VAL A 444 -4.20 -12.33 3.57
N GLY A 445 -4.77 -11.24 3.11
CA GLY A 445 -5.25 -11.09 1.75
C GLY A 445 -4.24 -10.36 0.90
N ASP A 446 -4.23 -10.69 -0.35
CA ASP A 446 -3.68 -9.85 -1.39
C ASP A 446 -4.57 -8.60 -1.49
N THR A 447 -3.96 -7.44 -1.47
CA THR A 447 -4.67 -6.16 -1.37
C THR A 447 -4.86 -5.49 -2.73
N ALA A 448 -4.88 -6.28 -3.80
CA ALA A 448 -5.14 -5.79 -5.15
C ALA A 448 -6.62 -5.50 -5.41
#